data_4ce20303b9068b586ee192464440084c
#
_entry.id   4ce20303b9068b586ee192464440084c
#
_cell.length_a   1.000
_cell.length_b   1.000
_cell.length_c   1.000
_cell.angle_alpha   90.00
_cell.angle_beta   90.00
_cell.angle_gamma   90.00
#
_symmetry.space_group_name_H-M   'P 1'
#
loop_
_entity.id
_entity.type
_entity.pdbx_description
1 polymer ?
#
loop_
_entity_poly.entity_id
_entity_poly.type
_entity_poly.pdbx_seq_one_letter_code
_entity_poly.pdbx_strand_id
1 'polypeptide(L)'
;MRTVITLLLIVLAQLSATDPLLKSEKKANSLIISSALVPGFGELKLGENRRAKFFGGIELGLWLTVIESNAVMHRSRSKMVSYAAVHAGADLDGKEHQFAVDVANYMSFDEFNEEQQRRRLPSRVYPAEGYDWMWTSEDHREHYWTFLRSRALAEKITLFAVGGMIVNRISSAIDVSYLTKLKDSELSLNFRPLSGEVASTGAEMVITLPF
;
A
#
# COMPACT_ATOMS: atom_id res chain seq x y z
N MET A 1 4.87 -14.99 1.96
CA MET A 1 5.63 -13.77 2.25
C MET A 1 7.15 -13.97 2.38
N ARG A 2 7.65 -15.07 2.96
CA ARG A 2 9.12 -15.30 3.07
C ARG A 2 9.86 -15.47 1.72
N THR A 3 9.26 -16.07 0.73
CA THR A 3 9.86 -16.33 -0.61
C THR A 3 10.04 -15.07 -1.47
N VAL A 4 9.21 -14.04 -1.31
CA VAL A 4 9.32 -12.78 -2.08
C VAL A 4 10.47 -11.91 -1.56
N ILE A 5 10.72 -11.94 -0.25
CA ILE A 5 11.83 -11.19 0.38
C ILE A 5 13.19 -11.76 -0.01
N THR A 6 13.29 -13.08 -0.15
CA THR A 6 14.55 -13.75 -0.51
C THR A 6 14.96 -13.49 -1.96
N LEU A 7 13.99 -13.40 -2.88
CA LEU A 7 14.27 -13.07 -4.29
C LEU A 7 14.73 -11.60 -4.47
N LEU A 8 14.24 -10.68 -3.65
CA LEU A 8 14.63 -9.27 -3.69
C LEU A 8 16.09 -9.07 -3.24
N LEU A 9 16.58 -9.89 -2.30
CA LEU A 9 17.95 -9.79 -1.77
C LEU A 9 19.02 -10.40 -2.71
N ILE A 10 18.66 -11.35 -3.56
CA ILE A 10 19.61 -12.01 -4.48
C ILE A 10 19.93 -11.13 -5.70
N VAL A 11 19.00 -10.27 -6.14
CA VAL A 11 19.22 -9.33 -7.26
C VAL A 11 20.21 -8.21 -6.90
N LEU A 12 20.40 -7.92 -5.61
CA LEU A 12 21.28 -6.86 -5.10
C LEU A 12 22.79 -7.23 -5.06
N ALA A 13 23.15 -8.49 -5.27
CA ALA A 13 24.52 -8.97 -5.02
C ALA A 13 25.46 -9.01 -6.24
N GLN A 14 25.02 -8.65 -7.44
CA GLN A 14 25.82 -8.89 -8.66
C GLN A 14 26.08 -7.64 -9.49
N LEU A 15 26.82 -6.63 -9.00
CA LEU A 15 27.45 -5.64 -9.91
C LEU A 15 28.62 -4.92 -9.24
N SER A 16 29.82 -5.47 -9.37
CA SER A 16 31.06 -4.75 -9.11
C SER A 16 31.85 -4.63 -10.42
N ALA A 17 31.81 -3.46 -11.04
CA ALA A 17 32.72 -3.09 -12.12
C ALA A 17 33.05 -1.59 -12.08
N THR A 18 34.28 -1.26 -12.33
CA THR A 18 35.01 -0.05 -11.96
C THR A 18 35.14 0.96 -13.10
N ASP A 19 34.00 1.42 -13.67
CA ASP A 19 33.97 2.47 -14.68
C ASP A 19 33.24 3.72 -14.09
N PRO A 20 33.78 4.96 -14.18
CA PRO A 20 33.16 6.12 -13.56
C PRO A 20 31.78 6.44 -14.09
N LEU A 21 31.46 6.18 -15.35
CA LEU A 21 30.15 6.30 -15.94
C LEU A 21 29.19 5.25 -15.37
N LEU A 22 29.64 4.00 -15.25
CA LEU A 22 28.89 2.90 -14.62
C LEU A 22 28.69 3.15 -13.10
N LYS A 23 29.60 3.90 -12.46
CA LYS A 23 29.47 4.27 -11.05
C LYS A 23 28.39 5.34 -10.83
N SER A 24 28.21 6.28 -11.77
CA SER A 24 27.12 7.28 -11.75
C SER A 24 25.76 6.63 -11.97
N GLU A 25 25.62 5.77 -12.99
CA GLU A 25 24.39 5.02 -13.23
C GLU A 25 24.01 4.09 -12.07
N LYS A 26 24.99 3.39 -11.49
CA LYS A 26 24.75 2.55 -10.30
C LYS A 26 24.24 3.35 -9.12
N LYS A 27 24.80 4.55 -8.90
CA LYS A 27 24.35 5.46 -7.83
C LYS A 27 22.94 5.95 -8.08
N ALA A 28 22.60 6.36 -9.30
CA ALA A 28 21.25 6.76 -9.71
C ALA A 28 20.25 5.63 -9.50
N ASN A 29 20.55 4.43 -10.02
CA ASN A 29 19.68 3.26 -9.86
C ASN A 29 19.47 2.87 -8.39
N SER A 30 20.52 2.97 -7.56
CA SER A 30 20.41 2.73 -6.12
C SER A 30 19.48 3.73 -5.43
N LEU A 31 19.50 5.01 -5.83
CA LEU A 31 18.60 6.03 -5.29
C LEU A 31 17.15 5.80 -5.71
N ILE A 32 16.92 5.44 -6.97
CA ILE A 32 15.58 5.10 -7.48
C ILE A 32 15.00 3.90 -6.73
N ILE A 33 15.77 2.82 -6.57
CA ILE A 33 15.34 1.63 -5.84
C ILE A 33 15.06 1.98 -4.36
N SER A 34 15.90 2.79 -3.73
CA SER A 34 15.70 3.19 -2.34
C SER A 34 14.42 4.02 -2.16
N SER A 35 14.05 4.89 -3.11
CA SER A 35 12.79 5.63 -3.10
C SER A 35 11.58 4.76 -3.43
N ALA A 36 11.74 3.73 -4.27
CA ALA A 36 10.68 2.74 -4.49
C ALA A 36 10.38 1.89 -3.23
N LEU A 37 11.37 1.69 -2.36
CA LEU A 37 11.20 0.98 -1.09
C LEU A 37 10.70 1.90 0.03
N VAL A 38 11.31 3.08 0.15
CA VAL A 38 11.00 4.10 1.16
C VAL A 38 10.82 5.46 0.48
N PRO A 39 9.58 5.85 0.14
CA PRO A 39 9.29 7.12 -0.52
C PRO A 39 9.88 8.32 0.22
N GLY A 40 10.50 9.21 -0.52
CA GLY A 40 11.19 10.37 0.04
C GLY A 40 12.67 10.15 0.36
N PHE A 41 13.17 8.92 0.42
CA PHE A 41 14.54 8.65 0.84
C PHE A 41 15.58 9.04 -0.23
N GLY A 42 15.31 8.80 -1.49
CA GLY A 42 16.16 9.22 -2.60
C GLY A 42 16.21 10.73 -2.74
N GLU A 43 15.04 11.38 -2.64
CA GLU A 43 14.91 12.85 -2.65
C GLU A 43 15.70 13.48 -1.49
N LEU A 44 15.63 12.87 -0.29
CA LEU A 44 16.42 13.33 0.86
C LEU A 44 17.91 13.25 0.58
N LYS A 45 18.40 12.16 -0.01
CA LYS A 45 19.81 11.99 -0.39
C LYS A 45 20.26 12.96 -1.48
N LEU A 46 19.33 13.40 -2.33
CA LEU A 46 19.57 14.42 -3.35
C LEU A 46 19.48 15.84 -2.80
N GLY A 47 19.18 16.05 -1.51
CA GLY A 47 19.03 17.35 -0.88
C GLY A 47 17.65 18.01 -1.07
N GLU A 48 16.70 17.29 -1.67
CA GLU A 48 15.35 17.78 -1.97
C GLU A 48 14.40 17.59 -0.77
N ASN A 49 14.68 18.29 0.32
CA ASN A 49 14.00 18.11 1.60
C ASN A 49 12.46 18.31 1.54
N ARG A 50 11.96 19.21 0.68
CA ARG A 50 10.53 19.44 0.54
C ARG A 50 9.82 18.23 -0.07
N ARG A 51 10.40 17.66 -1.13
CA ARG A 51 9.89 16.48 -1.82
C ARG A 51 9.98 15.25 -0.92
N ALA A 52 11.11 15.07 -0.22
CA ALA A 52 11.30 14.00 0.75
C ALA A 52 10.22 14.01 1.85
N LYS A 53 9.93 15.19 2.43
CA LYS A 53 8.87 15.35 3.43
C LYS A 53 7.48 15.07 2.86
N PHE A 54 7.23 15.46 1.62
CA PHE A 54 5.95 15.21 0.94
C PHE A 54 5.69 13.71 0.76
N PHE A 55 6.60 12.99 0.08
CA PHE A 55 6.44 11.55 -0.15
C PHE A 55 6.48 10.74 1.15
N GLY A 56 7.38 11.06 2.07
CA GLY A 56 7.46 10.42 3.38
C GLY A 56 6.23 10.68 4.26
N GLY A 57 5.67 11.89 4.20
CA GLY A 57 4.44 12.25 4.93
C GLY A 57 3.22 11.49 4.41
N ILE A 58 3.09 11.35 3.08
CA ILE A 58 2.03 10.53 2.46
C ILE A 58 2.18 9.08 2.90
N GLU A 59 3.39 8.50 2.82
CA GLU A 59 3.64 7.12 3.21
C GLU A 59 3.27 6.88 4.68
N LEU A 60 3.67 7.78 5.57
CA LEU A 60 3.32 7.70 7.00
C LEU A 60 1.79 7.75 7.20
N GLY A 61 1.10 8.67 6.53
CA GLY A 61 -0.38 8.78 6.60
C GLY A 61 -1.07 7.51 6.13
N LEU A 62 -0.60 6.92 5.04
CA LEU A 62 -1.13 5.66 4.50
C LEU A 62 -0.90 4.48 5.47
N TRP A 63 0.28 4.39 6.10
CA TRP A 63 0.55 3.40 7.15
C TRP A 63 -0.38 3.56 8.36
N LEU A 64 -0.58 4.78 8.84
CA LEU A 64 -1.52 5.06 9.94
C LEU A 64 -2.95 4.64 9.54
N THR A 65 -3.36 4.90 8.30
CA THR A 65 -4.66 4.47 7.77
C THR A 65 -4.80 2.95 7.78
N VAL A 66 -3.78 2.21 7.35
CA VAL A 66 -3.80 0.73 7.38
C VAL A 66 -3.89 0.22 8.80
N ILE A 67 -3.11 0.77 9.74
CA ILE A 67 -3.11 0.35 11.14
C ILE A 67 -4.48 0.58 11.76
N GLU A 68 -5.05 1.78 11.62
CA GLU A 68 -6.38 2.11 12.17
C GLU A 68 -7.49 1.27 11.53
N SER A 69 -7.49 1.12 10.21
CA SER A 69 -8.48 0.29 9.51
C SER A 69 -8.44 -1.17 9.97
N ASN A 70 -7.25 -1.74 10.15
CA ASN A 70 -7.12 -3.09 10.72
C ASN A 70 -7.66 -3.17 12.16
N ALA A 71 -7.37 -2.18 12.99
CA ALA A 71 -7.91 -2.12 14.34
C ALA A 71 -9.45 -2.02 14.35
N VAL A 72 -10.04 -1.21 13.46
CA VAL A 72 -11.50 -1.12 13.28
C VAL A 72 -12.07 -2.46 12.82
N MET A 73 -11.44 -3.10 11.84
CA MET A 73 -11.87 -4.40 11.31
C MET A 73 -11.90 -5.48 12.40
N HIS A 74 -10.86 -5.57 13.23
CA HIS A 74 -10.80 -6.53 14.34
C HIS A 74 -11.84 -6.21 15.42
N ARG A 75 -11.97 -4.94 15.84
CA ARG A 75 -12.98 -4.52 16.82
C ARG A 75 -14.40 -4.79 16.33
N SER A 76 -14.69 -4.50 15.06
CA SER A 76 -16.02 -4.74 14.47
C SER A 76 -16.32 -6.22 14.38
N ARG A 77 -15.33 -7.07 14.02
CA ARG A 77 -15.52 -8.53 14.02
C ARG A 77 -15.83 -9.06 15.41
N SER A 78 -15.08 -8.66 16.43
CA SER A 78 -15.32 -9.10 17.81
C SER A 78 -16.71 -8.69 18.30
N LYS A 79 -17.11 -7.43 18.05
CA LYS A 79 -18.47 -6.96 18.39
C LYS A 79 -19.55 -7.74 17.65
N MET A 80 -19.36 -8.01 16.37
CA MET A 80 -20.27 -8.75 15.52
C MET A 80 -20.49 -10.17 16.05
N VAL A 81 -19.41 -10.91 16.36
CA VAL A 81 -19.49 -12.27 16.90
C VAL A 81 -20.22 -12.27 18.24
N SER A 82 -19.80 -11.44 19.19
CA SER A 82 -20.41 -11.38 20.51
C SER A 82 -21.88 -10.96 20.47
N TYR A 83 -22.21 -10.00 19.61
CA TYR A 83 -23.58 -9.47 19.49
C TYR A 83 -24.53 -10.48 18.87
N ALA A 84 -24.09 -11.19 17.82
CA ALA A 84 -24.88 -12.25 17.19
C ALA A 84 -25.14 -13.42 18.14
N ALA A 85 -24.13 -13.83 18.91
CA ALA A 85 -24.29 -14.88 19.90
C ALA A 85 -25.32 -14.53 20.99
N VAL A 86 -25.30 -13.27 21.49
CA VAL A 86 -26.21 -12.82 22.57
C VAL A 86 -27.65 -12.58 22.07
N HIS A 87 -27.82 -11.97 20.88
CA HIS A 87 -29.12 -11.48 20.41
C HIS A 87 -29.76 -12.32 19.33
N ALA A 88 -29.02 -13.25 18.73
CA ALA A 88 -29.53 -14.17 17.71
C ALA A 88 -29.21 -15.65 18.02
N GLY A 89 -28.42 -15.97 19.04
CA GLY A 89 -27.94 -17.32 19.29
C GLY A 89 -26.98 -17.84 18.21
N ALA A 90 -26.53 -17.00 17.28
CA ALA A 90 -25.71 -17.39 16.14
C ALA A 90 -24.25 -17.60 16.54
N ASP A 91 -23.69 -18.76 16.17
CA ASP A 91 -22.25 -19.02 16.26
C ASP A 91 -21.56 -18.69 14.93
N LEU A 92 -20.75 -17.62 14.94
CA LEU A 92 -19.99 -17.15 13.78
C LEU A 92 -18.54 -17.67 13.75
N ASP A 93 -18.11 -18.41 14.78
CA ASP A 93 -16.72 -18.88 14.85
C ASP A 93 -16.47 -20.02 13.85
N GLY A 94 -15.39 -19.89 13.09
CA GLY A 94 -15.04 -20.85 12.04
C GLY A 94 -15.96 -20.82 10.80
N LYS A 95 -16.99 -19.94 10.78
CA LYS A 95 -17.90 -19.82 9.65
C LYS A 95 -17.38 -18.84 8.59
N GLU A 96 -17.81 -19.05 7.34
CA GLU A 96 -17.49 -18.18 6.22
C GLU A 96 -18.13 -16.80 6.38
N HIS A 97 -17.53 -15.80 5.75
CA HIS A 97 -18.06 -14.43 5.76
C HIS A 97 -19.50 -14.36 5.24
N GLN A 98 -19.86 -15.21 4.26
CA GLN A 98 -21.20 -15.25 3.70
C GLN A 98 -22.25 -15.58 4.76
N PHE A 99 -21.97 -16.48 5.67
CA PHE A 99 -22.88 -16.81 6.78
C PHE A 99 -23.18 -15.58 7.64
N ALA A 100 -22.14 -14.80 7.99
CA ALA A 100 -22.33 -13.56 8.75
C ALA A 100 -23.17 -12.52 8.00
N VAL A 101 -23.09 -12.48 6.66
CA VAL A 101 -23.94 -11.64 5.80
C VAL A 101 -25.38 -12.14 5.80
N ASP A 102 -25.58 -13.45 5.72
CA ASP A 102 -26.91 -14.05 5.70
C ASP A 102 -27.62 -13.87 7.06
N VAL A 103 -26.90 -14.00 8.18
CA VAL A 103 -27.38 -13.65 9.53
C VAL A 103 -27.83 -12.17 9.62
N ALA A 104 -27.12 -11.26 8.92
CA ALA A 104 -27.48 -9.84 8.89
C ALA A 104 -28.76 -9.55 8.07
N ASN A 105 -29.04 -10.35 7.06
CA ASN A 105 -30.10 -10.08 6.09
C ASN A 105 -31.45 -10.75 6.43
N TYR A 106 -31.45 -11.78 7.28
CA TYR A 106 -32.66 -12.55 7.60
C TYR A 106 -32.90 -12.58 9.11
N MET A 107 -34.13 -12.57 9.53
CA MET A 107 -34.52 -12.64 10.94
C MET A 107 -34.21 -13.99 11.57
N SER A 108 -34.28 -15.06 10.78
CA SER A 108 -34.01 -16.40 11.27
C SER A 108 -33.39 -17.30 10.21
N PHE A 109 -32.80 -18.38 10.68
CA PHE A 109 -32.33 -19.50 9.90
C PHE A 109 -33.45 -20.12 9.02
N ASP A 110 -34.65 -20.26 9.58
CA ASP A 110 -35.78 -20.83 8.86
C ASP A 110 -36.19 -19.93 7.70
N GLU A 111 -36.32 -18.61 7.93
CA GLU A 111 -36.65 -17.64 6.89
C GLU A 111 -35.63 -17.70 5.73
N PHE A 112 -34.33 -17.75 6.05
CA PHE A 112 -33.28 -17.88 5.04
C PHE A 112 -33.46 -19.18 4.23
N ASN A 113 -33.57 -20.32 4.91
CA ASN A 113 -33.66 -21.62 4.25
C ASN A 113 -34.92 -21.77 3.37
N GLU A 114 -36.07 -21.30 3.85
CA GLU A 114 -37.29 -21.24 3.05
C GLU A 114 -37.11 -20.39 1.79
N GLU A 115 -36.45 -19.24 1.91
CA GLU A 115 -36.20 -18.38 0.75
C GLU A 115 -35.26 -19.06 -0.27
N GLN A 116 -34.17 -19.77 0.19
CA GLN A 116 -33.30 -20.51 -0.71
C GLN A 116 -34.03 -21.65 -1.41
N GLN A 117 -34.93 -22.34 -0.72
CA GLN A 117 -35.78 -23.40 -1.32
C GLN A 117 -36.76 -22.82 -2.36
N ARG A 118 -37.41 -21.70 -2.06
CA ARG A 118 -38.27 -20.98 -3.03
C ARG A 118 -37.50 -20.57 -4.29
N ARG A 119 -36.26 -20.17 -4.13
CA ARG A 119 -35.35 -19.82 -5.25
C ARG A 119 -34.75 -21.02 -5.97
N ARG A 120 -35.07 -22.25 -5.54
CA ARG A 120 -34.52 -23.50 -6.08
C ARG A 120 -33.00 -23.58 -5.99
N LEU A 121 -32.41 -23.08 -4.89
CA LEU A 121 -30.98 -23.08 -4.59
C LEU A 121 -30.69 -24.00 -3.39
N PRO A 122 -30.84 -25.32 -3.49
CA PRO A 122 -30.68 -26.25 -2.38
C PRO A 122 -29.23 -26.29 -1.87
N SER A 123 -28.25 -25.94 -2.70
CA SER A 123 -26.84 -25.87 -2.32
C SER A 123 -26.51 -24.72 -1.37
N ARG A 124 -27.42 -23.77 -1.19
CA ARG A 124 -27.26 -22.64 -0.25
C ARG A 124 -28.01 -22.83 1.06
N VAL A 125 -28.75 -23.90 1.20
CA VAL A 125 -29.47 -24.21 2.44
C VAL A 125 -28.49 -24.65 3.51
N TYR A 126 -28.53 -24.00 4.67
CA TYR A 126 -27.69 -24.36 5.81
C TYR A 126 -28.26 -25.56 6.57
N PRO A 127 -27.41 -26.45 7.11
CA PRO A 127 -27.83 -27.44 8.07
C PRO A 127 -28.22 -26.78 9.40
N ALA A 128 -29.16 -27.38 10.15
CA ALA A 128 -29.56 -26.82 11.44
C ALA A 128 -28.44 -26.88 12.47
N GLU A 129 -27.58 -27.91 12.45
CA GLU A 129 -26.50 -28.09 13.41
C GLU A 129 -25.40 -27.03 13.20
N GLY A 130 -25.33 -26.11 14.15
CA GLY A 130 -24.30 -25.06 14.21
C GLY A 130 -24.47 -23.90 13.23
N TYR A 131 -25.60 -23.81 12.52
CA TYR A 131 -25.94 -22.69 11.63
C TYR A 131 -27.30 -22.07 11.94
N ASP A 132 -27.88 -22.40 13.07
CA ASP A 132 -29.14 -21.84 13.53
C ASP A 132 -28.97 -20.43 14.07
N TRP A 133 -29.93 -19.56 13.83
CA TRP A 133 -30.05 -18.24 14.44
C TRP A 133 -31.51 -17.77 14.42
N MET A 134 -31.85 -16.93 15.39
CA MET A 134 -33.11 -16.20 15.44
C MET A 134 -32.91 -14.88 16.17
N TRP A 135 -33.05 -13.75 15.46
CA TRP A 135 -32.98 -12.44 16.07
C TRP A 135 -34.14 -12.19 17.02
N THR A 136 -33.84 -11.65 18.19
CA THR A 136 -34.87 -11.30 19.18
C THR A 136 -35.70 -10.07 18.78
N SER A 137 -35.16 -9.21 17.90
CA SER A 137 -35.87 -8.08 17.30
C SER A 137 -35.18 -7.60 16.03
N GLU A 138 -35.94 -6.86 15.21
CA GLU A 138 -35.43 -6.15 14.03
C GLU A 138 -34.33 -5.16 14.38
N ASP A 139 -34.49 -4.41 15.47
CA ASP A 139 -33.49 -3.41 15.94
C ASP A 139 -32.14 -4.07 16.25
N HIS A 140 -32.13 -5.28 16.81
CA HIS A 140 -30.90 -6.01 17.04
C HIS A 140 -30.24 -6.46 15.73
N ARG A 141 -31.00 -6.90 14.76
CA ARG A 141 -30.50 -7.25 13.44
C ARG A 141 -29.90 -6.04 12.72
N GLU A 142 -30.58 -4.89 12.74
CA GLU A 142 -30.07 -3.64 12.16
C GLU A 142 -28.78 -3.16 12.88
N HIS A 143 -28.74 -3.27 14.20
CA HIS A 143 -27.54 -2.91 14.94
C HIS A 143 -26.34 -3.79 14.58
N TYR A 144 -26.56 -5.12 14.45
CA TYR A 144 -25.54 -6.05 13.96
C TYR A 144 -25.05 -5.67 12.57
N TRP A 145 -25.95 -5.22 11.69
CA TRP A 145 -25.64 -4.76 10.34
C TRP A 145 -24.65 -3.59 10.35
N THR A 146 -24.71 -2.72 11.36
CA THR A 146 -23.74 -1.61 11.49
C THR A 146 -22.32 -2.11 11.73
N PHE A 147 -22.11 -3.18 12.48
CA PHE A 147 -20.80 -3.79 12.70
C PHE A 147 -20.28 -4.46 11.43
N LEU A 148 -21.13 -5.19 10.73
CA LEU A 148 -20.79 -5.83 9.46
C LEU A 148 -20.34 -4.78 8.42
N ARG A 149 -21.11 -3.70 8.28
CA ARG A 149 -20.81 -2.58 7.39
C ARG A 149 -19.51 -1.87 7.79
N SER A 150 -19.28 -1.63 9.07
CA SER A 150 -18.06 -1.00 9.55
C SER A 150 -16.82 -1.83 9.24
N ARG A 151 -16.90 -3.16 9.39
CA ARG A 151 -15.85 -4.08 9.00
C ARG A 151 -15.58 -4.04 7.50
N ALA A 152 -16.62 -4.14 6.67
CA ALA A 152 -16.50 -4.11 5.22
C ALA A 152 -15.93 -2.77 4.71
N LEU A 153 -16.29 -1.65 5.34
CA LEU A 153 -15.74 -0.33 5.02
C LEU A 153 -14.25 -0.26 5.38
N ALA A 154 -13.86 -0.74 6.56
CA ALA A 154 -12.46 -0.75 6.99
C ALA A 154 -11.59 -1.61 6.07
N GLU A 155 -12.11 -2.76 5.59
CA GLU A 155 -11.43 -3.61 4.62
C GLU A 155 -11.17 -2.87 3.30
N LYS A 156 -12.17 -2.15 2.79
CA LYS A 156 -12.03 -1.31 1.58
C LYS A 156 -11.02 -0.19 1.78
N ILE A 157 -11.07 0.51 2.91
CA ILE A 157 -10.11 1.58 3.24
C ILE A 157 -8.68 1.02 3.27
N THR A 158 -8.46 -0.15 3.87
CA THR A 158 -7.15 -0.82 3.85
C THR A 158 -6.67 -1.09 2.43
N LEU A 159 -7.54 -1.61 1.56
CA LEU A 159 -7.21 -1.88 0.16
C LEU A 159 -6.81 -0.60 -0.59
N PHE A 160 -7.57 0.48 -0.42
CA PHE A 160 -7.24 1.79 -1.02
C PHE A 160 -5.95 2.38 -0.47
N ALA A 161 -5.69 2.25 0.83
CA ALA A 161 -4.44 2.72 1.43
C ALA A 161 -3.23 1.96 0.88
N VAL A 162 -3.32 0.63 0.74
CA VAL A 162 -2.26 -0.19 0.11
C VAL A 162 -2.06 0.20 -1.35
N GLY A 163 -3.13 0.42 -2.11
CA GLY A 163 -3.05 0.95 -3.48
C GLY A 163 -2.36 2.31 -3.53
N GLY A 164 -2.71 3.20 -2.60
CA GLY A 164 -2.06 4.52 -2.44
C GLY A 164 -0.56 4.42 -2.14
N MET A 165 -0.13 3.46 -1.30
CA MET A 165 1.29 3.20 -1.04
C MET A 165 2.04 2.81 -2.33
N ILE A 166 1.46 1.94 -3.15
CA ILE A 166 2.08 1.52 -4.42
C ILE A 166 2.26 2.74 -5.33
N VAL A 167 1.22 3.56 -5.49
CA VAL A 167 1.27 4.78 -6.31
C VAL A 167 2.31 5.76 -5.76
N ASN A 168 2.35 5.99 -4.43
CA ASN A 168 3.32 6.87 -3.79
C ASN A 168 4.77 6.43 -4.06
N ARG A 169 5.06 5.13 -3.98
CA ARG A 169 6.38 4.54 -4.24
C ARG A 169 6.81 4.69 -5.70
N ILE A 170 5.90 4.42 -6.62
CA ILE A 170 6.15 4.61 -8.05
C ILE A 170 6.43 6.10 -8.35
N SER A 171 5.61 7.01 -7.80
CA SER A 171 5.76 8.45 -7.99
C SER A 171 7.09 8.97 -7.44
N SER A 172 7.49 8.55 -6.23
CA SER A 172 8.79 8.91 -5.65
C SER A 172 9.96 8.36 -6.49
N ALA A 173 9.89 7.12 -6.97
CA ALA A 173 10.92 6.55 -7.84
C ALA A 173 11.07 7.32 -9.16
N ILE A 174 9.96 7.73 -9.76
CA ILE A 174 9.96 8.56 -10.98
C ILE A 174 10.55 9.93 -10.68
N ASP A 175 10.18 10.57 -9.56
CA ASP A 175 10.70 11.87 -9.16
C ASP A 175 12.22 11.83 -8.97
N VAL A 176 12.75 10.82 -8.29
CA VAL A 176 14.20 10.62 -8.14
C VAL A 176 14.88 10.39 -9.48
N SER A 177 14.28 9.60 -10.38
CA SER A 177 14.81 9.41 -11.73
C SER A 177 14.90 10.72 -12.51
N TYR A 178 13.91 11.59 -12.37
CA TYR A 178 13.92 12.92 -12.97
C TYR A 178 15.00 13.82 -12.35
N LEU A 179 15.10 13.85 -11.01
CA LEU A 179 16.09 14.65 -10.29
C LEU A 179 17.54 14.23 -10.58
N THR A 180 17.80 12.94 -10.71
CA THR A 180 19.14 12.46 -11.07
C THR A 180 19.54 12.94 -12.46
N LYS A 181 18.64 12.84 -13.45
CA LYS A 181 18.88 13.33 -14.81
C LYS A 181 19.12 14.84 -14.85
N LEU A 182 18.36 15.64 -14.09
CA LEU A 182 18.57 17.08 -14.00
C LEU A 182 19.96 17.42 -13.45
N LYS A 183 20.42 16.73 -12.40
CA LYS A 183 21.74 16.95 -11.80
C LYS A 183 22.89 16.50 -12.71
N ASP A 184 22.70 15.46 -13.47
CA ASP A 184 23.67 15.02 -14.47
C ASP A 184 23.73 15.97 -15.68
N SER A 185 22.64 16.69 -15.97
CA SER A 185 22.55 17.68 -17.06
C SER A 185 22.90 19.12 -16.64
N GLU A 186 23.23 19.36 -15.36
CA GLU A 186 23.75 20.66 -14.94
C GLU A 186 25.06 20.94 -15.70
N LEU A 187 25.00 21.96 -16.57
CA LEU A 187 26.12 22.51 -17.34
C LEU A 187 27.37 22.70 -16.44
N SER A 188 28.34 21.81 -16.57
CA SER A 188 29.65 22.05 -15.98
C SER A 188 30.36 23.14 -16.79
N LEU A 189 30.20 24.41 -16.38
CA LEU A 189 31.01 25.51 -16.87
C LEU A 189 32.43 25.35 -16.31
N ASN A 190 33.32 24.72 -17.08
CA ASN A 190 34.72 24.59 -16.72
C ASN A 190 35.47 25.79 -17.31
N PHE A 191 35.85 26.72 -16.44
CA PHE A 191 36.83 27.78 -16.79
C PHE A 191 38.23 27.20 -16.68
N ARG A 192 38.92 27.05 -17.80
CA ARG A 192 40.34 26.65 -17.84
C ARG A 192 41.17 27.88 -18.13
N PRO A 193 42.06 28.33 -17.20
CA PRO A 193 42.99 29.37 -17.53
C PRO A 193 43.97 28.85 -18.58
N LEU A 194 44.14 29.58 -19.67
CA LEU A 194 45.19 29.31 -20.64
C LEU A 194 46.54 29.79 -20.04
N SER A 195 47.30 28.87 -19.48
CA SER A 195 48.69 29.11 -19.06
C SER A 195 49.61 28.73 -20.21
N GLY A 196 49.93 29.73 -21.05
CA GLY A 196 50.93 29.63 -22.10
C GLY A 196 52.02 30.66 -21.89
N GLU A 197 53.24 30.31 -22.20
CA GLU A 197 54.47 31.10 -22.01
C GLU A 197 54.57 32.40 -22.83
N VAL A 198 53.48 32.87 -23.45
CA VAL A 198 53.44 34.18 -24.15
C VAL A 198 52.26 34.93 -23.61
N ALA A 199 52.54 36.16 -23.12
CA ALA A 199 51.63 37.05 -22.39
C ALA A 199 50.32 37.37 -23.13
N SER A 200 49.37 36.47 -23.12
CA SER A 200 47.97 36.72 -23.45
C SER A 200 47.08 36.08 -22.37
N THR A 201 46.53 36.96 -21.52
CA THR A 201 45.56 36.55 -20.48
C THR A 201 44.25 36.23 -21.20
N GLY A 202 44.01 34.95 -21.46
CA GLY A 202 42.78 34.46 -22.04
C GLY A 202 42.15 33.39 -21.15
N ALA A 203 40.85 33.26 -21.14
CA ALA A 203 40.12 32.18 -20.50
C ALA A 203 39.26 31.46 -21.57
N GLU A 204 39.36 30.16 -21.63
CA GLU A 204 38.51 29.33 -22.49
C GLU A 204 37.28 28.85 -21.70
N MET A 205 36.09 29.06 -22.26
CA MET A 205 34.87 28.59 -21.71
C MET A 205 34.41 27.36 -22.52
N VAL A 206 34.49 26.19 -21.92
CA VAL A 206 34.02 24.94 -22.54
C VAL A 206 32.60 24.62 -22.03
N ILE A 207 31.61 24.64 -22.93
CA ILE A 207 30.26 24.24 -22.66
C ILE A 207 30.11 22.79 -23.16
N THR A 208 29.99 21.82 -22.24
CA THR A 208 29.73 20.44 -22.60
C THR A 208 28.21 20.20 -22.50
N LEU A 209 27.55 19.97 -23.64
CA LEU A 209 26.16 19.56 -23.71
C LEU A 209 26.12 18.01 -23.76
N PRO A 210 25.53 17.31 -22.77
CA PRO A 210 25.28 15.89 -22.92
C PRO A 210 24.14 15.69 -23.94
N PHE A 211 24.39 14.87 -24.94
CA PHE A 211 23.39 14.41 -25.89
C PHE A 211 22.78 13.10 -25.44
#